data_f5e3f4d3efa935567071fab671249faa
#
_entry.id   f5e3f4d3efa935567071fab671249faa
#
_cell.length_a   1.000
_cell.length_b   1.000
_cell.length_c   1.000
_cell.angle_alpha   90.00
_cell.angle_beta   90.00
_cell.angle_gamma   90.00
#
_symmetry.space_group_name_H-M   'P 1'
#
loop_
_entity.id
_entity.type
_entity.pdbx_description
1 polymer ?
#
loop_
_entity_poly.entity_id
_entity_poly.type
_entity_poly.pdbx_seq_one_letter_code
_entity_poly.pdbx_strand_id
1 'polypeptide(L)'
;MQRAFDLAKTRRPLFDALVEAAHTYGMKKPILEDQERNPLTYTEVIRAAFALGRKIAGMTEKGERVGVLLPTSSAGVVTFFALHAFGRVPVMLNFTAGLRNLRAAARLAGVKRVLSSHRFVEQGKLHDVIDALEQSCQITYLEDVRASIGLPDRLYALAASLAPRQFRVATDPDDPAVILFTSGSFGAPRGVVLTQANVLANAAQIAAHIELNPEWVFFNPLPIFHCFGMTGGFILPVLTGMKAFQYPSPLHVKIIPDLIRDTGAAVLLATDTFVNQYARSAEPDDMSGLKFIVCGAEKVRDETHDLIIDRFGPIPVLEGYGATEASPVIAVNTPLDNRRGTVGGLLPGVETRLEPVEGIRRGGRLFVRGPNVMAGYLNEGGVLEPPTDGWHDTGDVVEISADNWVTILGRVKRFAKIGGEMVSLTAAETLAASLWPDARHAVIAEPDNRKGERLVLVTDQQGATVADLVAHAQALGVPELSAPRKIVKVPEIPLLGTGKTDYVAIQRLVETEARAA
;
A
#
# COMPACT_ATOMS: atom_id res chain seq x y z
N MET A 1 12.84 -6.76 22.57
CA MET A 1 14.26 -6.72 22.13
C MET A 1 14.29 -6.55 20.63
N GLN A 2 14.77 -5.42 20.14
CA GLN A 2 14.84 -5.08 18.71
C GLN A 2 15.68 -6.14 17.98
N ARG A 3 15.15 -6.74 16.90
CA ARG A 3 15.85 -7.77 16.14
C ARG A 3 16.91 -7.10 15.26
N ALA A 4 18.11 -7.64 15.20
CA ALA A 4 19.10 -7.18 14.24
C ALA A 4 18.64 -7.55 12.82
N PHE A 5 18.76 -6.60 11.88
CA PHE A 5 18.52 -6.88 10.47
C PHE A 5 19.64 -7.78 9.93
N ASP A 6 19.29 -8.94 9.40
CA ASP A 6 20.19 -9.92 8.82
C ASP A 6 19.80 -10.16 7.37
N LEU A 7 20.52 -9.52 6.46
CA LEU A 7 20.28 -9.61 5.01
C LEU A 7 20.38 -11.06 4.49
N ALA A 8 21.30 -11.85 5.03
CA ALA A 8 21.49 -13.23 4.56
C ALA A 8 20.23 -14.09 4.77
N LYS A 9 19.49 -13.85 5.84
CA LYS A 9 18.22 -14.54 6.13
C LYS A 9 17.07 -14.16 5.20
N THR A 10 17.19 -13.08 4.43
CA THR A 10 16.15 -12.65 3.48
C THR A 10 16.31 -13.29 2.11
N ARG A 11 17.47 -13.87 1.81
CA ARG A 11 17.75 -14.50 0.52
C ARG A 11 17.29 -15.96 0.47
N ARG A 12 15.97 -16.12 0.39
CA ARG A 12 15.31 -17.44 0.34
C ARG A 12 13.94 -17.34 -0.34
N PRO A 13 13.32 -18.49 -0.72
CA PRO A 13 11.95 -18.50 -1.21
C PRO A 13 10.95 -18.04 -0.15
N LEU A 14 9.93 -17.30 -0.57
CA LEU A 14 8.91 -16.73 0.31
C LEU A 14 8.07 -17.82 0.99
N PHE A 15 7.81 -18.93 0.29
CA PHE A 15 7.13 -20.08 0.88
C PHE A 15 8.00 -20.77 1.98
N ASP A 16 9.33 -20.80 1.81
CA ASP A 16 10.22 -21.31 2.84
C ASP A 16 10.23 -20.42 4.10
N ALA A 17 10.06 -19.10 3.91
CA ALA A 17 9.92 -18.18 5.03
C ALA A 17 8.61 -18.42 5.81
N LEU A 18 7.50 -18.72 5.14
CA LEU A 18 6.25 -19.13 5.79
C LEU A 18 6.45 -20.41 6.60
N VAL A 19 7.10 -21.43 6.03
CA VAL A 19 7.37 -22.71 6.70
C VAL A 19 8.24 -22.51 7.93
N GLU A 20 9.26 -21.65 7.83
CA GLU A 20 10.14 -21.36 8.97
C GLU A 20 9.41 -20.59 10.08
N ALA A 21 8.57 -19.62 9.72
CA ALA A 21 7.71 -18.93 10.68
C ALA A 21 6.80 -19.91 11.42
N ALA A 22 6.20 -20.87 10.68
CA ALA A 22 5.37 -21.92 11.25
C ALA A 22 6.12 -22.80 12.27
N HIS A 23 7.39 -23.14 11.99
CA HIS A 23 8.22 -23.88 12.96
C HIS A 23 8.63 -23.01 14.15
N THR A 24 8.93 -21.74 13.91
CA THR A 24 9.40 -20.80 14.95
C THR A 24 8.29 -20.46 15.95
N TYR A 25 7.07 -20.19 15.46
CA TYR A 25 5.97 -19.70 16.30
C TYR A 25 4.94 -20.79 16.66
N GLY A 26 5.07 -21.96 16.06
CA GLY A 26 4.20 -23.11 16.32
C GLY A 26 3.21 -23.40 15.20
N MET A 27 3.30 -24.62 14.64
CA MET A 27 2.47 -25.08 13.51
C MET A 27 0.94 -24.97 13.76
N LYS A 28 0.52 -25.06 15.01
CA LYS A 28 -0.89 -25.00 15.41
C LYS A 28 -1.34 -23.58 15.81
N LYS A 29 -0.45 -22.59 15.78
CA LYS A 29 -0.79 -21.22 16.10
C LYS A 29 -1.75 -20.66 15.05
N PRO A 30 -2.91 -20.06 15.46
CA PRO A 30 -3.77 -19.30 14.56
C PRO A 30 -3.01 -18.09 14.02
N ILE A 31 -2.92 -17.97 12.69
CA ILE A 31 -2.07 -16.95 12.04
C ILE A 31 -2.81 -16.09 11.03
N LEU A 32 -3.94 -16.58 10.52
CA LEU A 32 -4.70 -15.89 9.50
C LEU A 32 -6.20 -15.98 9.85
N GLU A 33 -6.90 -14.87 9.78
CA GLU A 33 -8.34 -14.77 9.99
C GLU A 33 -8.93 -13.70 9.08
N ASP A 34 -10.21 -13.77 8.76
CA ASP A 34 -10.94 -12.72 8.05
C ASP A 34 -12.36 -12.53 8.62
N GLN A 35 -13.20 -11.78 7.92
CA GLN A 35 -14.56 -11.47 8.34
C GLN A 35 -15.46 -12.72 8.60
N GLU A 36 -15.11 -13.87 8.04
CA GLU A 36 -15.85 -15.13 8.27
C GLU A 36 -15.58 -15.72 9.66
N ARG A 37 -14.63 -15.15 10.42
CA ARG A 37 -14.26 -15.52 11.79
C ARG A 37 -13.86 -17.01 11.94
N ASN A 38 -13.23 -17.55 10.90
CA ASN A 38 -12.67 -18.89 10.87
C ASN A 38 -11.14 -18.82 10.84
N PRO A 39 -10.47 -18.74 12.00
CA PRO A 39 -9.03 -18.59 12.05
C PRO A 39 -8.32 -19.84 11.51
N LEU A 40 -7.32 -19.64 10.67
CA LEU A 40 -6.46 -20.68 10.13
C LEU A 40 -5.12 -20.72 10.86
N THR A 41 -4.70 -21.90 11.27
CA THR A 41 -3.37 -22.17 11.79
C THR A 41 -2.34 -22.20 10.65
N TYR A 42 -1.04 -22.09 11.00
CA TYR A 42 0.01 -22.27 9.99
C TYR A 42 -0.11 -23.59 9.22
N THR A 43 -0.39 -24.68 9.93
CA THR A 43 -0.61 -26.00 9.29
C THR A 43 -1.73 -25.94 8.27
N GLU A 44 -2.84 -25.29 8.60
CA GLU A 44 -3.99 -25.18 7.71
C GLU A 44 -3.70 -24.27 6.52
N VAL A 45 -3.02 -23.15 6.71
CA VAL A 45 -2.57 -22.28 5.60
C VAL A 45 -1.65 -23.05 4.64
N ILE A 46 -0.63 -23.76 5.16
CA ILE A 46 0.30 -24.56 4.34
C ILE A 46 -0.44 -25.67 3.61
N ARG A 47 -1.33 -26.40 4.30
CA ARG A 47 -2.12 -27.48 3.70
C ARG A 47 -3.06 -26.96 2.61
N ALA A 48 -3.76 -25.86 2.88
CA ALA A 48 -4.64 -25.23 1.91
C ALA A 48 -3.86 -24.72 0.69
N ALA A 49 -2.67 -24.15 0.91
CA ALA A 49 -1.77 -23.70 -0.16
C ALA A 49 -1.35 -24.88 -1.06
N PHE A 50 -1.03 -26.06 -0.50
CA PHE A 50 -0.71 -27.24 -1.30
C PHE A 50 -1.91 -27.83 -2.03
N ALA A 51 -3.10 -27.89 -1.38
CA ALA A 51 -4.31 -28.42 -2.01
C ALA A 51 -4.73 -27.56 -3.21
N LEU A 52 -4.81 -26.24 -3.01
CA LEU A 52 -5.17 -25.26 -4.04
C LEU A 52 -4.09 -25.18 -5.12
N GLY A 53 -2.82 -25.03 -4.70
CA GLY A 53 -1.69 -24.86 -5.59
C GLY A 53 -1.48 -26.04 -6.52
N ARG A 54 -1.73 -27.28 -6.07
CA ARG A 54 -1.69 -28.47 -6.92
C ARG A 54 -2.68 -28.40 -8.08
N LYS A 55 -3.89 -27.93 -7.83
CA LYS A 55 -4.89 -27.74 -8.89
C LYS A 55 -4.50 -26.64 -9.86
N ILE A 56 -4.05 -25.50 -9.34
CA ILE A 56 -3.57 -24.40 -10.17
C ILE A 56 -2.36 -24.84 -10.99
N ALA A 57 -1.43 -25.60 -10.40
CA ALA A 57 -0.26 -26.13 -11.09
C ALA A 57 -0.59 -27.07 -12.25
N GLY A 58 -1.70 -27.78 -12.17
CA GLY A 58 -2.21 -28.59 -13.29
C GLY A 58 -2.74 -27.78 -14.48
N MET A 59 -2.90 -26.47 -14.32
CA MET A 59 -3.45 -25.55 -15.33
C MET A 59 -2.46 -24.47 -15.75
N THR A 60 -1.27 -24.44 -15.14
CA THR A 60 -0.26 -23.37 -15.31
C THR A 60 1.14 -23.96 -15.29
N GLU A 61 2.13 -23.24 -15.79
CA GLU A 61 3.52 -23.66 -15.81
C GLU A 61 4.35 -23.01 -14.69
N LYS A 62 5.52 -23.58 -14.35
CA LYS A 62 6.46 -22.93 -13.43
C LYS A 62 6.92 -21.59 -14.03
N GLY A 63 6.93 -20.54 -13.19
CA GLY A 63 7.26 -19.17 -13.60
C GLY A 63 6.12 -18.44 -14.29
N GLU A 64 4.98 -19.10 -14.55
CA GLU A 64 3.84 -18.44 -15.16
C GLU A 64 3.29 -17.33 -14.28
N ARG A 65 2.98 -16.19 -14.90
CA ARG A 65 2.37 -15.01 -14.28
C ARG A 65 0.86 -15.20 -14.23
N VAL A 66 0.34 -15.39 -13.03
CA VAL A 66 -1.08 -15.69 -12.78
C VAL A 66 -1.76 -14.48 -12.16
N GLY A 67 -2.78 -13.95 -12.81
CA GLY A 67 -3.57 -12.84 -12.29
C GLY A 67 -4.32 -13.24 -11.02
N VAL A 68 -4.30 -12.38 -10.02
CA VAL A 68 -5.05 -12.52 -8.77
C VAL A 68 -6.02 -11.36 -8.65
N LEU A 69 -7.31 -11.65 -8.79
CA LEU A 69 -8.42 -10.71 -8.68
C LEU A 69 -9.31 -11.14 -7.52
N LEU A 70 -8.82 -10.93 -6.31
CA LEU A 70 -9.44 -11.37 -5.06
C LEU A 70 -9.50 -10.23 -4.04
N PRO A 71 -10.47 -10.27 -3.10
CA PRO A 71 -10.53 -9.30 -2.01
C PRO A 71 -9.45 -9.57 -0.96
N THR A 72 -9.27 -8.63 -0.04
CA THR A 72 -8.46 -8.80 1.16
C THR A 72 -9.15 -9.81 2.08
N SER A 73 -8.70 -11.06 2.03
CA SER A 73 -9.31 -12.20 2.72
C SER A 73 -8.32 -13.34 2.95
N SER A 74 -8.65 -14.29 3.79
CA SER A 74 -7.87 -15.51 4.00
C SER A 74 -7.67 -16.29 2.70
N ALA A 75 -8.69 -16.34 1.83
CA ALA A 75 -8.58 -16.99 0.53
C ALA A 75 -7.55 -16.30 -0.38
N GLY A 76 -7.49 -14.96 -0.39
CA GLY A 76 -6.49 -14.21 -1.14
C GLY A 76 -5.06 -14.51 -0.68
N VAL A 77 -4.83 -14.54 0.64
CA VAL A 77 -3.53 -14.87 1.24
C VAL A 77 -3.13 -16.32 0.98
N VAL A 78 -4.06 -17.28 1.14
CA VAL A 78 -3.80 -18.68 0.82
C VAL A 78 -3.46 -18.87 -0.66
N THR A 79 -4.18 -18.17 -1.56
CA THR A 79 -3.89 -18.21 -3.00
C THR A 79 -2.49 -17.67 -3.32
N PHE A 80 -2.07 -16.59 -2.67
CA PHE A 80 -0.73 -16.04 -2.81
C PHE A 80 0.33 -17.09 -2.44
N PHE A 81 0.22 -17.73 -1.28
CA PHE A 81 1.16 -18.78 -0.87
C PHE A 81 1.03 -20.07 -1.70
N ALA A 82 -0.16 -20.38 -2.23
CA ALA A 82 -0.36 -21.51 -3.13
C ALA A 82 0.42 -21.34 -4.44
N LEU A 83 0.41 -20.14 -5.02
CA LEU A 83 1.20 -19.81 -6.20
C LEU A 83 2.70 -19.94 -5.90
N HIS A 84 3.17 -19.46 -4.76
CA HIS A 84 4.57 -19.58 -4.34
C HIS A 84 5.00 -21.02 -4.07
N ALA A 85 4.14 -21.86 -3.46
CA ALA A 85 4.44 -23.26 -3.21
C ALA A 85 4.75 -24.04 -4.51
N PHE A 86 4.20 -23.59 -5.62
CA PHE A 86 4.38 -24.24 -6.92
C PHE A 86 5.18 -23.38 -7.93
N GLY A 87 5.83 -22.32 -7.49
CA GLY A 87 6.72 -21.48 -8.30
C GLY A 87 6.00 -20.70 -9.41
N ARG A 88 4.77 -20.24 -9.15
CA ARG A 88 4.02 -19.31 -10.01
C ARG A 88 4.19 -17.89 -9.48
N VAL A 89 4.03 -16.91 -10.36
CA VAL A 89 4.19 -15.49 -10.02
C VAL A 89 2.81 -14.83 -9.92
N PRO A 90 2.34 -14.45 -8.72
CA PRO A 90 1.11 -13.69 -8.59
C PRO A 90 1.22 -12.31 -9.22
N VAL A 91 0.25 -11.96 -10.06
CA VAL A 91 0.05 -10.63 -10.64
C VAL A 91 -1.18 -10.03 -9.98
N MET A 92 -0.97 -9.09 -9.07
CA MET A 92 -2.05 -8.54 -8.25
C MET A 92 -2.81 -7.49 -9.05
N LEU A 93 -4.04 -7.83 -9.45
CA LEU A 93 -4.86 -6.99 -10.31
C LEU A 93 -5.73 -6.03 -9.47
N ASN A 94 -5.56 -4.74 -9.71
CA ASN A 94 -6.36 -3.70 -9.06
C ASN A 94 -7.69 -3.49 -9.79
N PHE A 95 -8.78 -4.02 -9.25
CA PHE A 95 -10.13 -3.90 -9.81
C PHE A 95 -10.72 -2.49 -9.68
N THR A 96 -10.10 -1.58 -8.90
CA THR A 96 -10.55 -0.19 -8.76
C THR A 96 -9.88 0.76 -9.75
N ALA A 97 -8.92 0.29 -10.56
CA ALA A 97 -8.15 1.12 -11.48
C ALA A 97 -8.89 1.50 -12.79
N GLY A 98 -10.12 1.00 -12.97
CA GLY A 98 -10.91 1.12 -14.19
C GLY A 98 -10.51 0.08 -15.26
N LEU A 99 -11.49 -0.26 -16.11
CA LEU A 99 -11.38 -1.39 -17.06
C LEU A 99 -10.18 -1.26 -18.02
N ARG A 100 -9.94 -0.05 -18.53
CA ARG A 100 -8.83 0.22 -19.45
C ARG A 100 -7.47 -0.10 -18.83
N ASN A 101 -7.25 0.39 -17.60
CA ASN A 101 -5.99 0.20 -16.89
C ASN A 101 -5.81 -1.24 -16.45
N LEU A 102 -6.87 -1.90 -16.01
CA LEU A 102 -6.85 -3.30 -15.62
C LEU A 102 -6.46 -4.21 -16.79
N ARG A 103 -7.07 -4.01 -17.96
CA ARG A 103 -6.71 -4.75 -19.19
C ARG A 103 -5.27 -4.48 -19.62
N ALA A 104 -4.85 -3.21 -19.56
CA ALA A 104 -3.47 -2.83 -19.86
C ALA A 104 -2.47 -3.51 -18.91
N ALA A 105 -2.78 -3.57 -17.61
CA ALA A 105 -1.98 -4.24 -16.59
C ALA A 105 -1.86 -5.75 -16.86
N ALA A 106 -2.98 -6.44 -17.11
CA ALA A 106 -2.99 -7.86 -17.41
C ALA A 106 -2.18 -8.18 -18.68
N ARG A 107 -2.34 -7.36 -19.74
CA ARG A 107 -1.59 -7.50 -20.98
C ARG A 107 -0.10 -7.25 -20.79
N LEU A 108 0.27 -6.16 -20.09
CA LEU A 108 1.67 -5.80 -19.79
C LEU A 108 2.40 -6.93 -19.06
N ALA A 109 1.71 -7.54 -18.07
CA ALA A 109 2.26 -8.68 -17.34
C ALA A 109 2.18 -10.01 -18.09
N GLY A 110 1.57 -10.07 -19.28
CA GLY A 110 1.39 -11.31 -20.03
C GLY A 110 0.53 -12.36 -19.33
N VAL A 111 -0.47 -11.91 -18.58
CA VAL A 111 -1.38 -12.79 -17.84
C VAL A 111 -2.26 -13.57 -18.81
N LYS A 112 -2.22 -14.91 -18.69
CA LYS A 112 -3.08 -15.82 -19.46
C LYS A 112 -4.27 -16.32 -18.65
N ARG A 113 -4.11 -16.41 -17.33
CA ARG A 113 -5.11 -16.91 -16.39
C ARG A 113 -5.28 -15.95 -15.22
N VAL A 114 -6.53 -15.73 -14.82
CA VAL A 114 -6.90 -14.92 -13.65
C VAL A 114 -7.67 -15.79 -12.67
N LEU A 115 -7.22 -15.79 -11.43
CA LEU A 115 -7.93 -16.41 -10.31
C LEU A 115 -8.88 -15.39 -9.68
N SER A 116 -10.14 -15.73 -9.55
CA SER A 116 -11.17 -14.90 -8.94
C SER A 116 -12.12 -15.72 -8.06
N SER A 117 -13.19 -15.12 -7.58
CA SER A 117 -14.22 -15.77 -6.75
C SER A 117 -15.59 -15.33 -7.24
N HIS A 118 -16.53 -16.29 -7.42
CA HIS A 118 -17.91 -16.00 -7.78
C HIS A 118 -18.52 -15.02 -6.77
N ARG A 119 -18.38 -15.33 -5.47
CA ARG A 119 -18.90 -14.46 -4.41
C ARG A 119 -18.34 -13.04 -4.47
N PHE A 120 -17.05 -12.91 -4.76
CA PHE A 120 -16.40 -11.59 -4.86
C PHE A 120 -16.91 -10.80 -6.05
N VAL A 121 -17.09 -11.43 -7.21
CA VAL A 121 -17.62 -10.82 -8.43
C VAL A 121 -19.05 -10.32 -8.19
N GLU A 122 -19.89 -11.14 -7.58
CA GLU A 122 -21.29 -10.80 -7.27
C GLU A 122 -21.37 -9.64 -6.26
N GLN A 123 -20.68 -9.76 -5.12
CA GLN A 123 -20.74 -8.76 -4.06
C GLN A 123 -20.10 -7.42 -4.48
N GLY A 124 -19.02 -7.48 -5.25
CA GLY A 124 -18.31 -6.32 -5.78
C GLY A 124 -18.93 -5.74 -7.05
N LYS A 125 -19.96 -6.37 -7.63
CA LYS A 125 -20.56 -6.00 -8.92
C LYS A 125 -19.50 -5.88 -10.02
N LEU A 126 -18.61 -6.86 -10.11
CA LEU A 126 -17.43 -6.86 -10.98
C LEU A 126 -17.64 -7.60 -12.31
N HIS A 127 -18.88 -7.79 -12.76
CA HIS A 127 -19.18 -8.51 -14.02
C HIS A 127 -18.47 -7.85 -15.20
N ASP A 128 -18.57 -6.52 -15.36
CA ASP A 128 -17.89 -5.78 -16.43
C ASP A 128 -16.36 -5.97 -16.39
N VAL A 129 -15.80 -6.12 -15.18
CA VAL A 129 -14.36 -6.39 -14.98
C VAL A 129 -14.00 -7.78 -15.48
N ILE A 130 -14.82 -8.78 -15.17
CA ILE A 130 -14.64 -10.16 -15.64
C ILE A 130 -14.76 -10.21 -17.16
N ASP A 131 -15.84 -9.67 -17.74
CA ASP A 131 -16.08 -9.63 -19.18
C ASP A 131 -14.91 -8.96 -19.94
N ALA A 132 -14.35 -7.89 -19.36
CA ALA A 132 -13.21 -7.20 -19.93
C ALA A 132 -11.93 -8.05 -19.90
N LEU A 133 -11.72 -8.88 -18.88
CA LEU A 133 -10.55 -9.75 -18.75
C LEU A 133 -10.70 -11.03 -19.59
N GLU A 134 -11.90 -11.59 -19.74
CA GLU A 134 -12.18 -12.79 -20.55
C GLU A 134 -11.84 -12.62 -22.01
N GLN A 135 -11.78 -11.38 -22.50
CA GLN A 135 -11.33 -11.10 -23.87
C GLN A 135 -9.87 -11.53 -24.15
N SER A 136 -9.05 -11.70 -23.10
CA SER A 136 -7.62 -12.02 -23.25
C SER A 136 -7.08 -13.01 -22.22
N CYS A 137 -7.84 -13.32 -21.17
CA CYS A 137 -7.43 -14.18 -20.08
C CYS A 137 -8.50 -15.25 -19.82
N GLN A 138 -8.08 -16.42 -19.35
CA GLN A 138 -9.00 -17.43 -18.84
C GLN A 138 -9.31 -17.13 -17.37
N ILE A 139 -10.57 -16.94 -17.02
CA ILE A 139 -10.99 -16.80 -15.63
C ILE A 139 -11.14 -18.16 -14.98
N THR A 140 -10.69 -18.29 -13.75
CA THR A 140 -10.78 -19.50 -12.95
C THR A 140 -11.27 -19.11 -11.55
N TYR A 141 -12.43 -19.63 -11.16
CA TYR A 141 -13.02 -19.30 -9.86
C TYR A 141 -12.54 -20.28 -8.80
N LEU A 142 -12.18 -19.76 -7.63
CA LEU A 142 -11.63 -20.56 -6.52
C LEU A 142 -12.65 -21.55 -5.97
N GLU A 143 -13.94 -21.24 -6.04
CA GLU A 143 -15.03 -22.14 -5.64
C GLU A 143 -15.05 -23.40 -6.51
N ASP A 144 -14.86 -23.27 -7.83
CA ASP A 144 -14.82 -24.38 -8.78
C ASP A 144 -13.55 -25.22 -8.58
N VAL A 145 -12.42 -24.54 -8.37
CA VAL A 145 -11.16 -25.22 -8.02
C VAL A 145 -11.33 -26.03 -6.74
N ARG A 146 -11.94 -25.42 -5.69
CA ARG A 146 -12.19 -26.08 -4.41
C ARG A 146 -13.11 -27.30 -4.56
N ALA A 147 -14.17 -27.18 -5.35
CA ALA A 147 -15.08 -28.29 -5.64
C ALA A 147 -14.38 -29.46 -6.35
N SER A 148 -13.35 -29.19 -7.15
CA SER A 148 -12.54 -30.19 -7.85
C SER A 148 -11.50 -30.89 -6.97
N ILE A 149 -11.27 -30.45 -5.72
CA ILE A 149 -10.30 -31.06 -4.80
C ILE A 149 -10.84 -32.40 -4.27
N GLY A 150 -10.34 -33.49 -4.83
CA GLY A 150 -10.67 -34.83 -4.46
C GLY A 150 -9.83 -35.43 -3.33
N LEU A 151 -10.08 -36.68 -3.00
CA LEU A 151 -9.30 -37.39 -1.98
C LEU A 151 -7.80 -37.45 -2.27
N PRO A 152 -7.34 -37.70 -3.52
CA PRO A 152 -5.90 -37.69 -3.84
C PRO A 152 -5.22 -36.34 -3.56
N ASP A 153 -5.91 -35.23 -3.82
CA ASP A 153 -5.38 -33.89 -3.57
C ASP A 153 -5.28 -33.60 -2.06
N ARG A 154 -6.27 -34.04 -1.28
CA ARG A 154 -6.28 -33.92 0.18
C ARG A 154 -5.16 -34.74 0.83
N LEU A 155 -4.96 -35.97 0.37
CA LEU A 155 -3.84 -36.81 0.84
C LEU A 155 -2.49 -36.24 0.48
N TYR A 156 -2.35 -35.72 -0.75
CA TYR A 156 -1.14 -35.01 -1.16
C TYR A 156 -0.88 -33.79 -0.27
N ALA A 157 -1.88 -32.93 -0.04
CA ALA A 157 -1.74 -31.73 0.78
C ALA A 157 -1.40 -32.07 2.24
N LEU A 158 -1.96 -33.19 2.76
CA LEU A 158 -1.63 -33.68 4.09
C LEU A 158 -0.15 -34.10 4.15
N ALA A 159 0.32 -34.94 3.23
CA ALA A 159 1.72 -35.37 3.17
C ALA A 159 2.66 -34.17 2.97
N ALA A 160 2.31 -33.25 2.07
CA ALA A 160 3.08 -32.05 1.81
C ALA A 160 3.16 -31.11 3.03
N SER A 161 2.09 -31.04 3.84
CA SER A 161 2.11 -30.22 5.06
C SER A 161 3.01 -30.80 6.17
N LEU A 162 3.39 -32.08 6.09
CA LEU A 162 4.35 -32.71 7.02
C LEU A 162 5.81 -32.47 6.60
N ALA A 163 6.07 -32.29 5.30
CA ALA A 163 7.41 -32.08 4.77
C ALA A 163 7.43 -30.96 3.69
N PRO A 164 6.99 -29.73 4.01
CA PRO A 164 6.64 -28.72 3.01
C PRO A 164 7.79 -28.39 2.05
N ARG A 165 9.04 -28.36 2.55
CA ARG A 165 10.22 -28.05 1.74
C ARG A 165 10.53 -29.10 0.67
N GLN A 166 10.09 -30.35 0.86
CA GLN A 166 10.31 -31.44 -0.10
C GLN A 166 9.26 -31.43 -1.22
N PHE A 167 8.04 -30.95 -0.94
CA PHE A 167 6.93 -30.97 -1.87
C PHE A 167 6.77 -29.68 -2.68
N ARG A 168 7.33 -28.56 -2.20
CA ARG A 168 7.29 -27.32 -2.95
C ARG A 168 8.16 -27.36 -4.19
N VAL A 169 7.81 -26.57 -5.19
CA VAL A 169 8.67 -26.32 -6.34
C VAL A 169 9.82 -25.37 -5.91
N ALA A 170 11.05 -25.75 -6.23
CA ALA A 170 12.21 -24.92 -5.93
C ALA A 170 12.20 -23.63 -6.77
N THR A 171 12.42 -22.51 -6.12
CA THR A 171 12.56 -21.17 -6.72
C THR A 171 13.80 -20.50 -6.15
N ASP A 172 14.33 -19.51 -6.89
CA ASP A 172 15.47 -18.71 -6.46
C ASP A 172 14.97 -17.46 -5.67
N PRO A 173 15.72 -16.96 -4.68
CA PRO A 173 15.42 -15.69 -4.00
C PRO A 173 15.27 -14.50 -4.94
N ASP A 174 15.94 -14.49 -6.07
CA ASP A 174 15.88 -13.44 -7.07
C ASP A 174 14.78 -13.66 -8.12
N ASP A 175 14.07 -14.81 -8.07
CA ASP A 175 12.86 -14.99 -8.88
C ASP A 175 11.76 -13.99 -8.48
N PRO A 176 10.93 -13.52 -9.42
CA PRO A 176 9.80 -12.66 -9.12
C PRO A 176 8.88 -13.26 -8.06
N ALA A 177 8.61 -12.52 -6.99
CA ALA A 177 7.62 -12.86 -5.98
C ALA A 177 6.24 -12.37 -6.38
N VAL A 178 6.17 -11.18 -6.96
CA VAL A 178 4.91 -10.54 -7.27
C VAL A 178 5.11 -9.45 -8.32
N ILE A 179 4.07 -9.23 -9.11
CA ILE A 179 3.96 -8.05 -9.97
C ILE A 179 2.80 -7.21 -9.47
N LEU A 180 3.11 -5.96 -9.14
CA LEU A 180 2.17 -4.93 -8.70
C LEU A 180 2.13 -3.81 -9.73
N PHE A 181 1.08 -2.99 -9.70
CA PHE A 181 0.95 -1.89 -10.66
C PHE A 181 0.85 -0.55 -9.94
N THR A 182 1.57 0.43 -10.51
CA THR A 182 1.48 1.83 -10.13
C THR A 182 0.94 2.65 -11.29
N SER A 183 0.33 3.82 -11.00
CA SER A 183 -0.08 4.77 -12.05
C SER A 183 1.15 5.41 -12.67
N GLY A 184 1.40 5.15 -13.94
CA GLY A 184 2.45 5.82 -14.69
C GLY A 184 2.17 7.29 -14.95
N SER A 185 3.20 8.02 -15.40
CA SER A 185 3.16 9.49 -15.61
C SER A 185 2.09 9.97 -16.59
N PHE A 186 1.55 9.10 -17.43
CA PHE A 186 0.50 9.40 -18.43
C PHE A 186 -0.75 8.54 -18.24
N GLY A 187 -0.99 8.01 -17.01
CA GLY A 187 -2.16 7.21 -16.70
C GLY A 187 -2.11 5.74 -17.15
N ALA A 188 -1.06 5.31 -17.87
CA ALA A 188 -0.85 3.90 -18.17
C ALA A 188 -0.23 3.17 -16.96
N PRO A 189 -0.63 1.92 -16.66
CA PRO A 189 -0.06 1.18 -15.54
C PRO A 189 1.40 0.81 -15.80
N ARG A 190 2.25 0.93 -14.77
CA ARG A 190 3.63 0.44 -14.76
C ARG A 190 3.69 -0.83 -13.90
N GLY A 191 4.19 -1.92 -14.47
CA GLY A 191 4.35 -3.19 -13.75
C GLY A 191 5.64 -3.20 -12.94
N VAL A 192 5.53 -3.19 -11.62
CA VAL A 192 6.65 -3.28 -10.67
C VAL A 192 6.90 -4.74 -10.34
N VAL A 193 8.11 -5.23 -10.59
CA VAL A 193 8.51 -6.60 -10.27
C VAL A 193 9.31 -6.61 -8.97
N LEU A 194 8.76 -7.24 -7.95
CA LEU A 194 9.46 -7.48 -6.68
C LEU A 194 9.94 -8.93 -6.62
N THR A 195 11.20 -9.14 -6.26
CA THR A 195 11.73 -10.49 -6.02
C THR A 195 11.33 -11.01 -4.65
N GLN A 196 11.48 -12.32 -4.44
CA GLN A 196 11.25 -12.94 -3.14
C GLN A 196 12.16 -12.32 -2.08
N ALA A 197 13.43 -12.09 -2.41
CA ALA A 197 14.36 -11.41 -1.53
C ALA A 197 13.96 -9.97 -1.20
N ASN A 198 13.43 -9.19 -2.17
CA ASN A 198 13.00 -7.81 -1.91
C ASN A 198 11.88 -7.76 -0.86
N VAL A 199 10.85 -8.58 -1.04
CA VAL A 199 9.69 -8.62 -0.13
C VAL A 199 10.09 -9.09 1.26
N LEU A 200 10.92 -10.14 1.35
CA LEU A 200 11.44 -10.65 2.62
C LEU A 200 12.37 -9.65 3.30
N ALA A 201 13.20 -8.94 2.54
CA ALA A 201 14.07 -7.91 3.08
C ALA A 201 13.25 -6.80 3.75
N ASN A 202 12.20 -6.31 3.09
CA ASN A 202 11.39 -5.24 3.66
C ASN A 202 10.64 -5.69 4.93
N ALA A 203 10.06 -6.88 4.93
CA ALA A 203 9.45 -7.44 6.13
C ALA A 203 10.46 -7.57 7.29
N ALA A 204 11.68 -8.04 7.00
CA ALA A 204 12.74 -8.15 8.00
C ALA A 204 13.27 -6.79 8.49
N GLN A 205 13.38 -5.80 7.59
CA GLN A 205 13.75 -4.42 7.92
C GLN A 205 12.74 -3.79 8.88
N ILE A 206 11.43 -3.93 8.59
CA ILE A 206 10.37 -3.42 9.47
C ILE A 206 10.44 -4.12 10.84
N ALA A 207 10.59 -5.45 10.87
CA ALA A 207 10.67 -6.22 12.11
C ALA A 207 11.94 -5.93 12.93
N ALA A 208 13.00 -5.40 12.30
CA ALA A 208 14.20 -4.92 12.97
C ALA A 208 14.04 -3.47 13.48
N HIS A 209 13.17 -2.69 12.88
CA HIS A 209 12.96 -1.27 13.18
C HIS A 209 11.87 -1.04 14.22
N ILE A 210 10.78 -1.81 14.16
CA ILE A 210 9.65 -1.72 15.10
C ILE A 210 9.62 -2.98 15.97
N GLU A 211 9.48 -2.81 17.28
CA GLU A 211 9.30 -3.95 18.19
C GLU A 211 7.89 -4.54 17.99
N LEU A 212 7.84 -5.80 17.54
CA LEU A 212 6.61 -6.54 17.26
C LEU A 212 6.47 -7.72 18.21
N ASN A 213 5.26 -7.92 18.72
CA ASN A 213 4.96 -9.06 19.61
C ASN A 213 4.16 -10.12 18.80
N PRO A 214 4.65 -11.38 18.74
CA PRO A 214 3.95 -12.46 18.04
C PRO A 214 2.52 -12.74 18.54
N GLU A 215 2.18 -12.32 19.75
CA GLU A 215 0.83 -12.51 20.32
C GLU A 215 -0.18 -11.44 19.89
N TRP A 216 0.27 -10.43 19.15
CA TRP A 216 -0.61 -9.39 18.67
C TRP A 216 -1.44 -9.83 17.46
N VAL A 217 -2.60 -9.19 17.33
CA VAL A 217 -3.44 -9.26 16.14
C VAL A 217 -3.18 -8.02 15.30
N PHE A 218 -2.89 -8.23 14.04
CA PHE A 218 -2.64 -7.19 13.05
C PHE A 218 -3.88 -7.06 12.15
N PHE A 219 -4.57 -5.93 12.24
CA PHE A 219 -5.80 -5.67 11.49
C PHE A 219 -5.48 -4.96 10.17
N ASN A 220 -5.78 -5.61 9.06
CA ASN A 220 -5.56 -5.11 7.71
C ASN A 220 -6.86 -4.93 6.92
N PRO A 221 -7.40 -3.71 6.78
CA PRO A 221 -8.50 -3.41 5.87
C PRO A 221 -8.03 -2.98 4.49
N LEU A 222 -6.70 -2.76 4.31
CA LEU A 222 -6.17 -2.25 3.05
C LEU A 222 -6.07 -3.36 1.99
N PRO A 223 -6.27 -3.00 0.69
CA PRO A 223 -6.23 -3.98 -0.39
C PRO A 223 -4.88 -4.69 -0.52
N ILE A 224 -4.90 -6.02 -0.62
CA ILE A 224 -3.68 -6.85 -0.81
C ILE A 224 -3.07 -6.72 -2.22
N PHE A 225 -3.78 -6.12 -3.17
CA PHE A 225 -3.22 -5.76 -4.48
C PHE A 225 -2.39 -4.46 -4.45
N HIS A 226 -2.28 -3.81 -3.31
CA HIS A 226 -1.32 -2.75 -3.03
C HIS A 226 -0.20 -3.27 -2.14
N CYS A 227 1.02 -2.83 -2.42
CA CYS A 227 2.22 -3.28 -1.71
C CYS A 227 2.10 -3.07 -0.19
N PHE A 228 1.49 -1.97 0.25
CA PHE A 228 1.28 -1.66 1.66
C PHE A 228 0.36 -2.67 2.35
N GLY A 229 -0.82 -2.97 1.77
CA GLY A 229 -1.73 -4.00 2.28
C GLY A 229 -1.18 -5.42 2.13
N MET A 230 -0.30 -5.67 1.15
CA MET A 230 0.34 -6.96 0.95
C MET A 230 1.48 -7.19 1.95
N THR A 231 2.54 -6.41 1.86
CA THR A 231 3.74 -6.61 2.71
C THR A 231 3.43 -6.30 4.17
N GLY A 232 2.83 -5.14 4.46
CA GLY A 232 2.45 -4.75 5.81
C GLY A 232 1.29 -5.55 6.37
N GLY A 233 0.27 -5.83 5.53
CA GLY A 233 -1.01 -6.38 5.98
C GLY A 233 -1.05 -7.89 6.18
N PHE A 234 -0.23 -8.68 5.47
CA PHE A 234 -0.19 -10.13 5.72
C PHE A 234 1.22 -10.74 5.73
N ILE A 235 2.13 -10.30 4.86
CA ILE A 235 3.47 -10.92 4.82
C ILE A 235 4.20 -10.67 6.14
N LEU A 236 4.33 -9.42 6.56
CA LEU A 236 4.98 -9.07 7.83
C LEU A 236 4.36 -9.80 9.03
N PRO A 237 3.05 -9.69 9.31
CA PRO A 237 2.48 -10.34 10.49
C PRO A 237 2.62 -11.87 10.43
N VAL A 238 2.36 -12.50 9.30
CA VAL A 238 2.50 -13.96 9.16
C VAL A 238 3.94 -14.42 9.38
N LEU A 239 4.93 -13.69 8.87
CA LEU A 239 6.34 -14.06 9.04
C LEU A 239 6.91 -13.72 10.43
N THR A 240 6.24 -12.86 11.18
CA THR A 240 6.64 -12.49 12.56
C THR A 240 5.80 -13.15 13.66
N GLY A 241 4.88 -14.02 13.27
CA GLY A 241 4.05 -14.79 14.20
C GLY A 241 2.80 -14.07 14.70
N MET A 242 2.54 -12.85 14.22
CA MET A 242 1.31 -12.12 14.56
C MET A 242 0.14 -12.63 13.73
N LYS A 243 -1.03 -12.77 14.33
CA LYS A 243 -2.25 -13.13 13.60
C LYS A 243 -2.66 -11.99 12.66
N ALA A 244 -2.69 -12.26 11.36
CA ALA A 244 -3.16 -11.33 10.34
C ALA A 244 -4.67 -11.44 10.20
N PHE A 245 -5.41 -10.40 10.59
CA PHE A 245 -6.84 -10.29 10.32
C PHE A 245 -7.05 -9.49 9.04
N GLN A 246 -7.68 -10.10 8.04
CA GLN A 246 -7.91 -9.53 6.72
C GLN A 246 -9.35 -9.05 6.58
N TYR A 247 -9.56 -7.81 6.18
CA TYR A 247 -10.90 -7.27 5.95
C TYR A 247 -11.04 -6.71 4.52
N PRO A 248 -12.12 -7.01 3.77
CA PRO A 248 -12.17 -6.82 2.33
C PRO A 248 -12.24 -5.36 1.87
N SER A 249 -12.62 -4.42 2.71
CA SER A 249 -12.83 -3.03 2.29
C SER A 249 -12.57 -2.03 3.41
N PRO A 250 -11.69 -1.03 3.20
CA PRO A 250 -11.47 0.05 4.17
C PRO A 250 -12.65 1.03 4.26
N LEU A 251 -13.62 0.96 3.33
CA LEU A 251 -14.75 1.88 3.23
C LEU A 251 -15.87 1.60 4.25
N HIS A 252 -15.83 0.47 4.93
CA HIS A 252 -16.84 0.10 5.93
C HIS A 252 -16.57 0.77 7.28
N VAL A 253 -16.54 2.10 7.27
CA VAL A 253 -16.08 2.94 8.40
C VAL A 253 -16.82 2.71 9.72
N LYS A 254 -18.08 2.25 9.67
CA LYS A 254 -18.88 1.97 10.87
C LYS A 254 -18.66 0.54 11.43
N ILE A 255 -18.17 -0.39 10.60
CA ILE A 255 -18.00 -1.80 10.98
C ILE A 255 -16.59 -2.06 11.49
N ILE A 256 -15.61 -1.37 10.94
CA ILE A 256 -14.20 -1.61 11.24
C ILE A 256 -13.86 -1.35 12.72
N PRO A 257 -14.34 -0.29 13.37
CA PRO A 257 -14.07 -0.08 14.80
C PRO A 257 -14.56 -1.24 15.69
N ASP A 258 -15.79 -1.71 15.50
CA ASP A 258 -16.32 -2.89 16.21
C ASP A 258 -15.43 -4.12 16.02
N LEU A 259 -14.97 -4.36 14.78
CA LEU A 259 -14.10 -5.49 14.48
C LEU A 259 -12.71 -5.35 15.09
N ILE A 260 -12.16 -4.14 15.21
CA ILE A 260 -10.89 -3.88 15.91
C ILE A 260 -11.03 -4.35 17.36
N ARG A 261 -12.09 -3.96 18.07
CA ARG A 261 -12.39 -4.41 19.43
C ARG A 261 -12.58 -5.93 19.49
N ASP A 262 -13.48 -6.48 18.67
CA ASP A 262 -13.90 -7.90 18.71
C ASP A 262 -12.79 -8.87 18.32
N THR A 263 -11.80 -8.43 17.55
CA THR A 263 -10.62 -9.23 17.19
C THR A 263 -9.49 -9.09 18.22
N GLY A 264 -9.58 -8.11 19.11
CA GLY A 264 -8.49 -7.74 20.01
C GLY A 264 -7.28 -7.21 19.23
N ALA A 265 -7.52 -6.43 18.19
CA ALA A 265 -6.44 -5.92 17.34
C ALA A 265 -5.48 -5.03 18.15
N ALA A 266 -4.19 -5.33 18.05
CA ALA A 266 -3.12 -4.53 18.64
C ALA A 266 -2.52 -3.53 17.66
N VAL A 267 -2.58 -3.81 16.35
CA VAL A 267 -2.05 -2.96 15.29
C VAL A 267 -3.11 -2.78 14.21
N LEU A 268 -3.36 -1.54 13.82
CA LEU A 268 -4.19 -1.18 12.68
C LEU A 268 -3.32 -0.63 11.55
N LEU A 269 -3.53 -1.13 10.34
CA LEU A 269 -2.93 -0.58 9.12
C LEU A 269 -3.97 0.29 8.40
N ALA A 270 -3.67 1.56 8.14
CA ALA A 270 -4.62 2.45 7.49
C ALA A 270 -3.94 3.60 6.73
N THR A 271 -4.73 4.47 6.10
CA THR A 271 -4.32 5.81 5.66
C THR A 271 -4.90 6.85 6.62
N ASP A 272 -4.38 8.08 6.62
CA ASP A 272 -4.91 9.18 7.44
C ASP A 272 -6.41 9.37 7.29
N THR A 273 -6.87 9.37 6.04
CA THR A 273 -8.30 9.51 5.70
C THR A 273 -9.16 8.45 6.40
N PHE A 274 -8.73 7.19 6.39
CA PHE A 274 -9.50 6.11 7.00
C PHE A 274 -9.41 6.14 8.53
N VAL A 275 -8.23 6.40 9.10
CA VAL A 275 -8.09 6.53 10.57
C VAL A 275 -9.01 7.61 11.12
N ASN A 276 -9.06 8.78 10.47
CA ASN A 276 -9.94 9.86 10.88
C ASN A 276 -11.42 9.44 10.83
N GLN A 277 -11.84 8.76 9.76
CA GLN A 277 -13.22 8.28 9.62
C GLN A 277 -13.56 7.19 10.65
N TYR A 278 -12.65 6.24 10.90
CA TYR A 278 -12.85 5.22 11.93
C TYR A 278 -12.95 5.85 13.31
N ALA A 279 -12.02 6.75 13.63
CA ALA A 279 -12.03 7.44 14.90
C ALA A 279 -13.32 8.23 15.15
N ARG A 280 -13.87 8.89 14.12
CA ARG A 280 -15.15 9.62 14.25
C ARG A 280 -16.36 8.72 14.43
N SER A 281 -16.34 7.51 13.88
CA SER A 281 -17.47 6.55 13.96
C SER A 281 -17.36 5.55 15.10
N ALA A 282 -16.17 5.41 15.72
CA ALA A 282 -15.92 4.46 16.80
C ALA A 282 -16.54 4.87 18.12
N GLU A 283 -16.94 3.91 18.93
CA GLU A 283 -17.21 4.12 20.36
C GLU A 283 -15.88 4.15 21.17
N PRO A 284 -15.87 4.67 22.41
CA PRO A 284 -14.63 4.85 23.19
C PRO A 284 -13.79 3.58 23.36
N ASP A 285 -14.43 2.42 23.47
CA ASP A 285 -13.75 1.14 23.71
C ASP A 285 -13.24 0.45 22.44
N ASP A 286 -13.70 0.88 21.26
CA ASP A 286 -13.44 0.17 20.00
C ASP A 286 -11.97 0.14 19.60
N MET A 287 -11.24 1.21 19.88
CA MET A 287 -9.84 1.36 19.52
C MET A 287 -8.88 1.29 20.69
N SER A 288 -9.40 1.23 21.94
CA SER A 288 -8.58 1.29 23.17
C SER A 288 -7.57 0.15 23.32
N GLY A 289 -7.78 -0.99 22.65
CA GLY A 289 -6.85 -2.14 22.59
C GLY A 289 -5.62 -1.94 21.73
N LEU A 290 -5.65 -0.97 20.82
CA LEU A 290 -4.55 -0.72 19.88
C LEU A 290 -3.29 -0.27 20.61
N LYS A 291 -2.16 -0.85 20.24
CA LYS A 291 -0.83 -0.45 20.71
C LYS A 291 -0.25 0.67 19.84
N PHE A 292 -0.56 0.64 18.56
CA PHE A 292 -0.28 1.72 17.60
C PHE A 292 -1.07 1.54 16.31
N ILE A 293 -1.16 2.61 15.54
CA ILE A 293 -1.74 2.66 14.20
C ILE A 293 -0.60 2.97 13.23
N VAL A 294 -0.47 2.22 12.13
CA VAL A 294 0.50 2.51 11.07
C VAL A 294 -0.22 3.21 9.93
N CYS A 295 0.17 4.44 9.65
CA CYS A 295 -0.36 5.23 8.56
C CYS A 295 0.67 5.39 7.45
N GLY A 296 0.24 5.16 6.22
CA GLY A 296 1.06 5.36 5.03
C GLY A 296 0.25 5.87 3.85
N ALA A 297 0.95 6.18 2.76
CA ALA A 297 0.39 6.65 1.50
C ALA A 297 -0.16 8.09 1.50
N GLU A 298 -0.47 8.66 2.66
CA GLU A 298 -0.90 10.04 2.89
C GLU A 298 -0.16 10.61 4.08
N LYS A 299 -0.01 11.95 4.13
CA LYS A 299 0.49 12.63 5.31
C LYS A 299 -0.56 12.53 6.42
N VAL A 300 -0.12 12.23 7.63
CA VAL A 300 -1.01 12.25 8.80
C VAL A 300 -1.20 13.70 9.24
N ARG A 301 -2.47 14.11 9.35
CA ARG A 301 -2.85 15.46 9.80
C ARG A 301 -2.74 15.56 11.32
N ASP A 302 -2.39 16.74 11.81
CA ASP A 302 -2.35 17.00 13.26
C ASP A 302 -3.72 16.75 13.90
N GLU A 303 -4.80 17.12 13.22
CA GLU A 303 -6.19 16.83 13.62
C GLU A 303 -6.43 15.33 13.87
N THR A 304 -5.88 14.45 13.01
CA THR A 304 -6.04 13.00 13.18
C THR A 304 -5.31 12.51 14.43
N HIS A 305 -4.11 13.02 14.70
CA HIS A 305 -3.38 12.72 15.93
C HIS A 305 -4.16 13.17 17.17
N ASP A 306 -4.67 14.40 17.14
CA ASP A 306 -5.40 14.98 18.28
C ASP A 306 -6.72 14.26 18.50
N LEU A 307 -7.47 13.94 17.45
CA LEU A 307 -8.70 13.16 17.51
C LEU A 307 -8.49 11.77 18.15
N ILE A 308 -7.40 11.08 17.81
CA ILE A 308 -7.07 9.78 18.41
C ILE A 308 -6.76 9.94 19.91
N ILE A 309 -5.96 10.94 20.26
CA ILE A 309 -5.58 11.20 21.67
C ILE A 309 -6.81 11.56 22.51
N ASP A 310 -7.66 12.43 22.00
CA ASP A 310 -8.84 12.93 22.73
C ASP A 310 -9.88 11.84 22.95
N ARG A 311 -10.07 10.93 21.99
CA ARG A 311 -11.11 9.90 22.07
C ARG A 311 -10.67 8.59 22.70
N PHE A 312 -9.42 8.17 22.45
CA PHE A 312 -8.95 6.81 22.78
C PHE A 312 -7.67 6.80 23.63
N GLY A 313 -7.17 7.98 24.02
CA GLY A 313 -5.92 8.12 24.76
C GLY A 313 -4.68 8.10 23.86
N PRO A 314 -3.47 7.98 24.43
CA PRO A 314 -2.21 8.22 23.74
C PRO A 314 -1.79 7.02 22.85
N ILE A 315 -2.65 6.63 21.91
CA ILE A 315 -2.33 5.60 20.91
C ILE A 315 -1.40 6.23 19.86
N PRO A 316 -0.17 5.73 19.68
CA PRO A 316 0.75 6.27 18.69
C PRO A 316 0.21 6.05 17.26
N VAL A 317 0.11 7.12 16.46
CA VAL A 317 -0.11 7.06 15.03
C VAL A 317 1.23 7.21 14.36
N LEU A 318 1.74 6.13 13.76
CA LEU A 318 3.06 6.03 13.16
C LEU A 318 2.97 6.34 11.67
N GLU A 319 3.44 7.51 11.27
CA GLU A 319 3.53 7.85 9.86
C GLU A 319 4.71 7.11 9.23
N GLY A 320 4.46 6.45 8.07
CA GLY A 320 5.46 5.75 7.28
C GLY A 320 5.47 6.20 5.83
N TYR A 321 6.64 6.10 5.21
CA TYR A 321 6.90 6.46 3.83
C TYR A 321 7.39 5.26 3.04
N GLY A 322 6.92 5.16 1.81
CA GLY A 322 7.36 4.13 0.90
C GLY A 322 6.76 4.24 -0.48
N ALA A 323 7.22 3.34 -1.34
CA ALA A 323 6.78 3.20 -2.71
C ALA A 323 6.67 1.72 -3.05
N THR A 324 5.79 1.35 -3.99
CA THR A 324 5.67 -0.03 -4.47
C THR A 324 7.03 -0.58 -4.89
N GLU A 325 7.84 0.26 -5.49
CA GLU A 325 9.21 0.02 -5.96
C GLU A 325 10.22 -0.28 -4.84
N ALA A 326 9.82 -0.07 -3.57
CA ALA A 326 10.64 -0.35 -2.38
C ALA A 326 10.04 -1.40 -1.42
N SER A 327 9.01 -2.15 -1.82
CA SER A 327 8.43 -3.35 -1.19
C SER A 327 7.60 -3.21 0.10
N PRO A 328 6.96 -2.13 0.57
CA PRO A 328 7.04 -0.75 0.11
C PRO A 328 7.86 0.18 0.99
N VAL A 329 8.21 -0.18 2.26
CA VAL A 329 8.62 0.78 3.30
C VAL A 329 10.08 1.21 3.12
N ILE A 330 10.30 2.51 3.13
CA ILE A 330 11.62 3.17 3.09
C ILE A 330 11.96 3.74 4.47
N ALA A 331 11.00 4.40 5.10
CA ALA A 331 11.12 5.00 6.43
C ALA A 331 9.80 4.87 7.20
N VAL A 332 9.85 4.78 8.52
CA VAL A 332 8.67 4.74 9.37
C VAL A 332 9.00 5.19 10.79
N ASN A 333 8.07 5.91 11.42
CA ASN A 333 8.11 6.20 12.85
C ASN A 333 8.01 4.93 13.69
N THR A 334 8.45 4.97 14.94
CA THR A 334 8.34 3.85 15.89
C THR A 334 7.52 4.26 17.11
N PRO A 335 6.93 3.33 17.86
CA PRO A 335 6.20 3.68 19.08
C PRO A 335 7.06 4.38 20.15
N LEU A 336 8.38 4.13 20.15
CA LEU A 336 9.32 4.72 21.11
C LEU A 336 9.87 6.08 20.67
N ASP A 337 9.93 6.33 19.38
CA ASP A 337 10.34 7.61 18.81
C ASP A 337 9.42 7.92 17.62
N ASN A 338 8.42 8.76 17.91
CA ASN A 338 7.38 9.17 16.96
C ASN A 338 7.38 10.69 16.84
N ARG A 339 7.91 11.21 15.72
CA ARG A 339 8.05 12.65 15.49
C ARG A 339 7.02 13.12 14.49
N ARG A 340 5.99 13.82 14.95
CA ARG A 340 4.95 14.42 14.09
C ARG A 340 5.58 15.27 12.98
N GLY A 341 5.02 15.20 11.78
CA GLY A 341 5.51 15.93 10.61
C GLY A 341 6.71 15.29 9.91
N THR A 342 7.19 14.15 10.41
CA THR A 342 8.19 13.32 9.74
C THR A 342 7.60 11.95 9.42
N VAL A 343 8.18 11.27 8.45
CA VAL A 343 7.80 9.89 8.12
C VAL A 343 8.72 8.86 8.78
N GLY A 344 9.45 9.28 9.82
CA GLY A 344 10.28 8.42 10.65
C GLY A 344 11.70 8.22 10.14
N GLY A 345 12.40 7.30 10.79
CA GLY A 345 13.76 6.92 10.45
C GLY A 345 13.83 5.97 9.25
N LEU A 346 14.93 6.05 8.49
CA LEU A 346 15.24 5.13 7.42
C LEU A 346 15.33 3.69 7.94
N LEU A 347 14.76 2.75 7.19
CA LEU A 347 14.90 1.33 7.51
C LEU A 347 16.35 0.84 7.34
N PRO A 348 16.80 -0.15 8.14
CA PRO A 348 18.16 -0.65 8.07
C PRO A 348 18.48 -1.23 6.68
N GLY A 349 19.65 -0.87 6.12
CA GLY A 349 20.09 -1.29 4.79
C GLY A 349 19.50 -0.54 3.62
N VAL A 350 18.70 0.51 3.87
CA VAL A 350 18.30 1.49 2.85
C VAL A 350 19.38 2.55 2.72
N GLU A 351 19.92 2.69 1.53
CA GLU A 351 20.84 3.76 1.15
C GLU A 351 20.06 4.87 0.45
N THR A 352 20.46 6.11 0.68
CA THR A 352 19.81 7.29 0.09
C THR A 352 20.80 8.20 -0.60
N ARG A 353 20.37 8.84 -1.69
CA ARG A 353 21.08 9.90 -2.38
C ARG A 353 20.09 11.02 -2.66
N LEU A 354 20.47 12.26 -2.30
CA LEU A 354 19.68 13.45 -2.59
C LEU A 354 20.31 14.21 -3.75
N GLU A 355 19.54 14.48 -4.79
CA GLU A 355 19.95 15.36 -5.89
C GLU A 355 19.31 16.73 -5.72
N PRO A 356 20.08 17.83 -5.87
CA PRO A 356 19.55 19.18 -5.79
C PRO A 356 18.41 19.39 -6.78
N VAL A 357 17.38 20.10 -6.35
CA VAL A 357 16.26 20.52 -7.21
C VAL A 357 16.29 22.04 -7.33
N GLU A 358 16.29 22.56 -8.56
CA GLU A 358 16.33 24.02 -8.82
C GLU A 358 15.21 24.70 -8.04
N GLY A 359 15.55 25.79 -7.33
CA GLY A 359 14.60 26.58 -6.53
C GLY A 359 14.23 25.99 -5.16
N ILE A 360 14.73 24.80 -4.79
CA ILE A 360 14.54 24.20 -3.47
C ILE A 360 15.83 24.37 -2.65
N ARG A 361 15.72 25.11 -1.53
CA ARG A 361 16.90 25.48 -0.71
C ARG A 361 17.31 24.38 0.28
N ARG A 362 16.40 23.52 0.70
CA ARG A 362 16.64 22.45 1.67
C ARG A 362 16.17 21.13 1.10
N GLY A 363 16.92 20.06 1.40
CA GLY A 363 16.62 18.72 0.91
C GLY A 363 16.96 18.53 -0.57
N GLY A 364 16.36 17.53 -1.20
CA GLY A 364 16.59 17.18 -2.60
C GLY A 364 15.69 16.07 -3.08
N ARG A 365 15.77 15.75 -4.35
CA ARG A 365 15.10 14.61 -4.99
C ARG A 365 15.72 13.33 -4.48
N LEU A 366 14.87 12.46 -3.91
CA LEU A 366 15.30 11.24 -3.27
C LEU A 366 15.48 10.10 -4.27
N PHE A 367 16.66 9.52 -4.24
CA PHE A 367 16.97 8.20 -4.81
C PHE A 367 17.25 7.22 -3.69
N VAL A 368 16.74 6.00 -3.84
CA VAL A 368 16.91 4.93 -2.86
C VAL A 368 17.53 3.69 -3.50
N ARG A 369 18.39 3.01 -2.74
CA ARG A 369 18.97 1.73 -3.06
C ARG A 369 18.92 0.84 -1.82
N GLY A 370 18.69 -0.45 -1.98
CA GLY A 370 18.64 -1.38 -0.84
C GLY A 370 18.07 -2.73 -1.24
N PRO A 371 18.12 -3.70 -0.33
CA PRO A 371 17.65 -5.06 -0.59
C PRO A 371 16.14 -5.15 -0.85
N ASN A 372 15.39 -4.15 -0.43
CA ASN A 372 13.93 -4.03 -0.64
C ASN A 372 13.56 -3.34 -1.95
N VAL A 373 14.52 -2.77 -2.69
CA VAL A 373 14.25 -2.09 -3.96
C VAL A 373 13.99 -3.11 -5.06
N MET A 374 12.97 -2.86 -5.87
CA MET A 374 12.47 -3.73 -6.93
C MET A 374 13.55 -4.25 -7.89
N ALA A 375 13.27 -5.38 -8.52
CA ALA A 375 14.10 -5.86 -9.63
C ALA A 375 14.00 -4.94 -10.86
N GLY A 376 12.86 -4.30 -11.08
CA GLY A 376 12.65 -3.35 -12.17
C GLY A 376 11.19 -3.20 -12.56
N TYR A 377 10.98 -2.46 -13.64
CA TYR A 377 9.68 -2.33 -14.29
C TYR A 377 9.54 -3.28 -15.47
N LEU A 378 8.31 -3.70 -15.76
CA LEU A 378 8.00 -4.33 -17.04
C LEU A 378 7.81 -3.25 -18.11
N ASN A 379 8.52 -3.40 -19.25
CA ASN A 379 8.23 -2.61 -20.45
C ASN A 379 7.07 -3.19 -21.25
N GLU A 380 6.66 -2.53 -22.35
CA GLU A 380 5.54 -2.95 -23.19
C GLU A 380 5.67 -4.37 -23.77
N GLY A 381 6.90 -4.87 -23.91
CA GLY A 381 7.21 -6.24 -24.31
C GLY A 381 7.20 -7.25 -23.16
N GLY A 382 6.89 -6.83 -21.92
CA GLY A 382 6.93 -7.68 -20.73
C GLY A 382 8.35 -8.03 -20.26
N VAL A 383 9.37 -7.32 -20.77
CA VAL A 383 10.78 -7.47 -20.40
C VAL A 383 11.08 -6.60 -19.19
N LEU A 384 11.90 -7.12 -18.27
CA LEU A 384 12.31 -6.42 -17.06
C LEU A 384 13.35 -5.34 -17.37
N GLU A 385 13.08 -4.12 -16.92
CA GLU A 385 14.01 -2.99 -16.96
C GLU A 385 14.44 -2.63 -15.53
N PRO A 386 15.67 -3.00 -15.12
CA PRO A 386 16.15 -2.74 -13.76
C PRO A 386 16.42 -1.25 -13.53
N PRO A 387 16.42 -0.80 -12.26
CA PRO A 387 16.84 0.55 -11.90
C PRO A 387 18.30 0.80 -12.29
N THR A 388 18.61 1.99 -12.80
CA THR A 388 19.98 2.36 -13.20
C THR A 388 20.91 2.29 -11.99
N ASP A 389 21.97 1.49 -12.08
CA ASP A 389 22.95 1.25 -10.99
C ASP A 389 22.29 0.84 -9.66
N GLY A 390 21.11 0.24 -9.71
CA GLY A 390 20.33 -0.17 -8.53
C GLY A 390 19.64 0.99 -7.80
N TRP A 391 19.70 2.21 -8.30
CA TRP A 391 19.06 3.38 -7.71
C TRP A 391 17.65 3.60 -8.27
N HIS A 392 16.67 3.54 -7.40
CA HIS A 392 15.30 3.93 -7.74
C HIS A 392 15.07 5.41 -7.43
N ASP A 393 14.64 6.14 -8.44
CA ASP A 393 14.18 7.52 -8.34
C ASP A 393 12.74 7.54 -7.82
N THR A 394 12.54 7.99 -6.59
CA THR A 394 11.21 8.06 -5.98
C THR A 394 10.34 9.17 -6.58
N GLY A 395 10.96 10.18 -7.16
CA GLY A 395 10.32 11.42 -7.61
C GLY A 395 9.85 12.31 -6.45
N ASP A 396 10.17 11.96 -5.22
CA ASP A 396 9.85 12.75 -4.05
C ASP A 396 11.01 13.66 -3.67
N VAL A 397 10.70 14.83 -3.12
CA VAL A 397 11.65 15.77 -2.55
C VAL A 397 11.57 15.66 -1.04
N VAL A 398 12.70 15.35 -0.42
CA VAL A 398 12.76 15.10 1.02
C VAL A 398 13.93 15.87 1.66
N GLU A 399 13.82 16.09 2.95
CA GLU A 399 14.93 16.45 3.82
C GLU A 399 15.26 15.24 4.70
N ILE A 400 16.56 14.94 4.87
CA ILE A 400 17.03 13.87 5.74
C ILE A 400 17.92 14.52 6.79
N SER A 401 17.56 14.38 8.05
CA SER A 401 18.33 14.92 9.19
C SER A 401 19.60 14.10 9.46
N ALA A 402 20.50 14.65 10.27
CA ALA A 402 21.76 13.98 10.64
C ALA A 402 21.56 12.64 11.36
N ASP A 403 20.41 12.43 12.00
CA ASP A 403 19.99 11.19 12.66
C ASP A 403 19.10 10.30 11.77
N ASN A 404 19.13 10.51 10.44
CA ASN A 404 18.43 9.74 9.40
C ASN A 404 16.89 9.80 9.45
N TRP A 405 16.32 10.89 9.96
CA TRP A 405 14.88 11.11 9.91
C TRP A 405 14.48 11.77 8.60
N VAL A 406 13.40 11.28 8.02
CA VAL A 406 12.92 11.72 6.71
C VAL A 406 11.72 12.64 6.88
N THR A 407 11.77 13.81 6.24
CA THR A 407 10.65 14.74 6.09
C THR A 407 10.32 14.88 4.62
N ILE A 408 9.08 14.62 4.23
CA ILE A 408 8.64 14.80 2.84
C ILE A 408 8.29 16.26 2.62
N LEU A 409 8.94 16.90 1.65
CA LEU A 409 8.69 18.29 1.24
C LEU A 409 7.69 18.37 0.07
N GLY A 410 7.56 17.30 -0.72
CA GLY A 410 6.63 17.20 -1.85
C GLY A 410 7.13 16.23 -2.92
N ARG A 411 6.47 16.24 -4.08
CA ARG A 411 6.91 15.52 -5.27
C ARG A 411 7.47 16.49 -6.30
N VAL A 412 8.51 16.11 -7.03
CA VAL A 412 9.10 16.96 -8.10
C VAL A 412 8.02 17.47 -9.06
N LYS A 413 7.05 16.63 -9.43
CA LYS A 413 5.90 17.00 -10.26
C LYS A 413 4.79 17.76 -9.54
N ARG A 414 4.94 17.99 -8.24
CA ARG A 414 3.99 18.68 -7.36
C ARG A 414 4.58 20.00 -6.84
N PHE A 415 5.40 20.63 -7.64
CA PHE A 415 5.85 22.00 -7.46
C PHE A 415 5.41 22.85 -8.65
N ALA A 416 5.03 24.07 -8.39
CA ALA A 416 4.73 25.10 -9.40
C ALA A 416 5.88 26.11 -9.46
N LYS A 417 6.27 26.54 -10.66
CA LYS A 417 7.27 27.61 -10.84
C LYS A 417 6.57 28.96 -10.97
N ILE A 418 6.48 29.68 -9.85
CA ILE A 418 5.75 30.95 -9.75
C ILE A 418 6.74 32.09 -9.62
N GLY A 419 6.85 32.93 -10.64
CA GLY A 419 7.77 34.10 -10.63
C GLY A 419 9.24 33.70 -10.46
N GLY A 420 9.61 32.49 -10.87
CA GLY A 420 10.98 31.97 -10.72
C GLY A 420 11.21 31.15 -9.44
N GLU A 421 10.28 31.15 -8.50
CA GLU A 421 10.34 30.35 -7.26
C GLU A 421 9.57 29.05 -7.38
N MET A 422 10.12 27.97 -6.79
CA MET A 422 9.42 26.67 -6.72
C MET A 422 8.54 26.61 -5.48
N VAL A 423 7.23 26.48 -5.69
CA VAL A 423 6.21 26.45 -4.63
C VAL A 423 5.63 25.05 -4.55
N SER A 424 5.69 24.43 -3.37
CA SER A 424 5.11 23.10 -3.14
C SER A 424 3.58 23.17 -3.11
N LEU A 425 2.92 22.41 -3.98
CA LEU A 425 1.47 22.25 -3.97
C LEU A 425 0.99 21.59 -2.68
N THR A 426 1.78 20.63 -2.15
CA THR A 426 1.50 19.95 -0.89
C THR A 426 1.57 20.91 0.31
N ALA A 427 2.51 21.85 0.30
CA ALA A 427 2.57 22.88 1.34
C ALA A 427 1.33 23.80 1.30
N ALA A 428 0.85 24.13 0.10
CA ALA A 428 -0.38 24.92 -0.07
C ALA A 428 -1.64 24.13 0.37
N GLU A 429 -1.69 22.81 0.16
CA GLU A 429 -2.74 21.95 0.70
C GLU A 429 -2.71 21.91 2.23
N THR A 430 -1.53 21.78 2.82
CA THR A 430 -1.35 21.81 4.28
C THR A 430 -1.80 23.15 4.87
N LEU A 431 -1.48 24.27 4.21
CA LEU A 431 -1.95 25.60 4.62
C LEU A 431 -3.50 25.67 4.62
N ALA A 432 -4.16 25.18 3.58
CA ALA A 432 -5.61 25.16 3.50
C ALA A 432 -6.23 24.26 4.58
N ALA A 433 -5.65 23.07 4.80
CA ALA A 433 -6.10 22.13 5.83
C ALA A 433 -5.94 22.68 7.24
N SER A 434 -4.90 23.48 7.52
CA SER A 434 -4.74 24.12 8.83
C SER A 434 -5.76 25.23 9.10
N LEU A 435 -6.34 25.83 8.05
CA LEU A 435 -7.40 26.83 8.18
C LEU A 435 -8.81 26.21 8.23
N TRP A 436 -9.02 25.15 7.45
CA TRP A 436 -10.31 24.46 7.32
C TRP A 436 -10.14 22.95 7.53
N PRO A 437 -9.90 22.51 8.78
CA PRO A 437 -9.50 21.12 9.07
C PRO A 437 -10.59 20.08 8.77
N ASP A 438 -11.86 20.47 8.80
CA ASP A 438 -12.99 19.57 8.52
C ASP A 438 -13.24 19.34 7.03
N ALA A 439 -12.58 20.13 6.15
CA ALA A 439 -12.73 20.05 4.72
C ALA A 439 -11.55 19.35 4.04
N ARG A 440 -11.78 18.88 2.82
CA ARG A 440 -10.73 18.33 1.97
C ARG A 440 -10.23 19.36 0.97
N HIS A 441 -8.96 19.28 0.69
CA HIS A 441 -8.25 20.24 -0.14
C HIS A 441 -7.34 19.53 -1.13
N ALA A 442 -7.30 20.05 -2.36
CA ALA A 442 -6.32 19.66 -3.36
C ALA A 442 -5.83 20.92 -4.07
N VAL A 443 -4.54 21.00 -4.33
CA VAL A 443 -3.96 22.14 -5.05
C VAL A 443 -3.38 21.65 -6.37
N ILE A 444 -3.66 22.36 -7.45
CA ILE A 444 -3.06 22.16 -8.77
C ILE A 444 -2.38 23.45 -9.23
N ALA A 445 -1.48 23.33 -10.20
CA ALA A 445 -0.89 24.45 -10.91
C ALA A 445 -1.62 24.67 -12.24
N GLU A 446 -1.94 25.92 -12.55
CA GLU A 446 -2.40 26.38 -13.86
C GLU A 446 -1.39 27.34 -14.50
N PRO A 447 -1.24 27.37 -15.83
CA PRO A 447 -0.47 28.40 -16.51
C PRO A 447 -0.96 29.81 -16.15
N ASP A 448 -0.01 30.72 -15.93
CA ASP A 448 -0.25 32.16 -15.69
C ASP A 448 0.65 33.00 -16.58
N ASN A 449 0.05 33.92 -17.36
CA ASN A 449 0.76 34.73 -18.35
C ASN A 449 1.79 35.69 -17.75
N ARG A 450 1.72 36.01 -16.44
CA ARG A 450 2.61 36.97 -15.78
C ARG A 450 3.68 36.30 -14.95
N LYS A 451 3.37 35.16 -14.32
CA LYS A 451 4.23 34.51 -13.33
C LYS A 451 4.66 33.10 -13.72
N GLY A 452 4.31 32.65 -14.94
CA GLY A 452 4.55 31.28 -15.42
C GLY A 452 3.44 30.33 -14.98
N GLU A 453 3.28 30.12 -13.67
CA GLU A 453 2.22 29.30 -13.11
C GLU A 453 1.53 30.02 -11.93
N ARG A 454 0.33 29.55 -11.57
CA ARG A 454 -0.40 29.95 -10.36
C ARG A 454 -1.01 28.73 -9.67
N LEU A 455 -1.19 28.83 -8.36
CA LEU A 455 -1.87 27.80 -7.57
C LEU A 455 -3.38 27.99 -7.62
N VAL A 456 -4.08 26.87 -7.78
CA VAL A 456 -5.55 26.75 -7.68
C VAL A 456 -5.88 25.77 -6.58
N LEU A 457 -6.59 26.24 -5.55
CA LEU A 457 -7.16 25.38 -4.51
C LEU A 457 -8.51 24.85 -4.96
N VAL A 458 -8.67 23.54 -4.96
CA VAL A 458 -9.97 22.86 -5.09
C VAL A 458 -10.35 22.35 -3.71
N THR A 459 -11.56 22.67 -3.25
CA THR A 459 -12.00 22.36 -1.88
C THR A 459 -13.51 22.12 -1.80
N ASP A 460 -13.93 21.27 -0.87
CA ASP A 460 -15.34 21.08 -0.51
C ASP A 460 -15.80 22.07 0.59
N GLN A 461 -14.90 22.95 1.09
CA GLN A 461 -15.24 24.06 1.98
C GLN A 461 -15.99 25.17 1.23
N GLN A 462 -17.31 25.22 1.41
CA GLN A 462 -18.18 26.17 0.67
C GLN A 462 -17.93 27.63 1.07
N GLY A 463 -17.50 27.88 2.31
CA GLY A 463 -17.16 29.21 2.82
C GLY A 463 -15.76 29.72 2.47
N ALA A 464 -14.91 28.91 1.81
CA ALA A 464 -13.52 29.28 1.55
C ALA A 464 -13.38 30.56 0.73
N THR A 465 -12.49 31.47 1.17
CA THR A 465 -12.11 32.68 0.43
C THR A 465 -10.60 32.81 0.30
N VAL A 466 -10.14 33.45 -0.76
CA VAL A 466 -8.70 33.75 -0.97
C VAL A 466 -8.20 34.69 0.12
N ALA A 467 -9.03 35.61 0.58
CA ALA A 467 -8.63 36.58 1.63
C ALA A 467 -8.30 35.88 2.94
N ASP A 468 -9.14 34.92 3.38
CA ASP A 468 -8.90 34.15 4.61
C ASP A 468 -7.62 33.33 4.52
N LEU A 469 -7.39 32.68 3.37
CA LEU A 469 -6.21 31.86 3.15
C LEU A 469 -4.91 32.69 3.15
N VAL A 470 -4.95 33.88 2.56
CA VAL A 470 -3.81 34.80 2.57
C VAL A 470 -3.55 35.37 3.96
N ALA A 471 -4.59 35.78 4.68
CA ALA A 471 -4.46 36.25 6.05
C ALA A 471 -3.90 35.16 6.97
N HIS A 472 -4.35 33.93 6.81
CA HIS A 472 -3.85 32.78 7.56
C HIS A 472 -2.37 32.48 7.25
N ALA A 473 -1.96 32.53 5.97
CA ALA A 473 -0.57 32.37 5.57
C ALA A 473 0.34 33.44 6.21
N GLN A 474 -0.11 34.69 6.22
CA GLN A 474 0.61 35.79 6.86
C GLN A 474 0.75 35.59 8.38
N ALA A 475 -0.33 35.14 9.05
CA ALA A 475 -0.31 34.87 10.49
C ALA A 475 0.66 33.73 10.87
N LEU A 476 0.83 32.75 9.99
CA LEU A 476 1.77 31.63 10.17
C LEU A 476 3.19 31.93 9.69
N GLY A 477 3.44 33.11 9.10
CA GLY A 477 4.74 33.45 8.49
C GLY A 477 5.08 32.60 7.25
N VAL A 478 4.08 32.01 6.60
CA VAL A 478 4.22 31.24 5.36
C VAL A 478 4.35 32.21 4.19
N PRO A 479 5.26 31.97 3.20
CA PRO A 479 5.40 32.82 2.03
C PRO A 479 4.06 32.98 1.29
N GLU A 480 3.74 34.22 0.93
CA GLU A 480 2.47 34.57 0.27
C GLU A 480 2.25 33.82 -1.07
N LEU A 481 3.34 33.44 -1.75
CA LEU A 481 3.30 32.63 -2.96
C LEU A 481 2.73 31.22 -2.72
N SER A 482 2.79 30.71 -1.50
CA SER A 482 2.22 29.42 -1.13
C SER A 482 0.70 29.45 -0.93
N ALA A 483 0.09 30.65 -0.86
CA ALA A 483 -1.35 30.82 -0.76
C ALA A 483 -1.99 30.84 -2.16
N PRO A 484 -2.83 29.86 -2.52
CA PRO A 484 -3.57 29.85 -3.78
C PRO A 484 -4.36 31.13 -4.01
N ARG A 485 -4.29 31.66 -5.23
CA ARG A 485 -4.99 32.90 -5.64
C ARG A 485 -6.32 32.63 -6.37
N LYS A 486 -6.64 31.38 -6.60
CA LYS A 486 -7.93 30.92 -7.17
C LYS A 486 -8.44 29.76 -6.31
N ILE A 487 -9.73 29.78 -6.02
CA ILE A 487 -10.43 28.72 -5.30
C ILE A 487 -11.57 28.19 -6.17
N VAL A 488 -11.60 26.88 -6.37
CA VAL A 488 -12.69 26.14 -7.01
C VAL A 488 -13.40 25.34 -5.93
N LYS A 489 -14.68 25.56 -5.75
CA LYS A 489 -15.50 24.88 -4.75
C LYS A 489 -16.24 23.72 -5.39
N VAL A 490 -16.09 22.54 -4.80
CA VAL A 490 -16.74 21.31 -5.25
C VAL A 490 -17.62 20.73 -4.13
N PRO A 491 -18.66 19.95 -4.45
CA PRO A 491 -19.43 19.25 -3.42
C PRO A 491 -18.61 18.25 -2.64
N GLU A 492 -17.67 17.57 -3.33
CA GLU A 492 -16.77 16.55 -2.75
C GLU A 492 -15.50 16.48 -3.59
N ILE A 493 -14.35 16.29 -2.91
CA ILE A 493 -13.05 16.06 -3.58
C ILE A 493 -13.01 14.63 -4.14
N PRO A 494 -12.72 14.45 -5.45
CA PRO A 494 -12.59 13.14 -6.06
C PRO A 494 -11.48 12.29 -5.42
N LEU A 495 -11.80 11.03 -5.13
CA LEU A 495 -10.87 10.07 -4.54
C LEU A 495 -10.71 8.84 -5.43
N LEU A 496 -9.52 8.28 -5.41
CA LEU A 496 -9.24 6.94 -5.93
C LEU A 496 -9.84 5.89 -5.00
N GLY A 497 -10.04 4.66 -5.49
CA GLY A 497 -10.52 3.54 -4.67
C GLY A 497 -9.61 3.17 -3.47
N THR A 498 -8.41 3.74 -3.42
CA THR A 498 -7.46 3.65 -2.30
C THR A 498 -7.67 4.70 -1.23
N GLY A 499 -8.62 5.64 -1.40
CA GLY A 499 -8.82 6.79 -0.54
C GLY A 499 -7.95 8.00 -0.86
N LYS A 500 -6.96 7.87 -1.75
CA LYS A 500 -6.09 8.98 -2.17
C LYS A 500 -6.83 9.96 -3.08
N THR A 501 -6.45 11.24 -3.01
CA THR A 501 -6.95 12.29 -3.90
C THR A 501 -6.68 11.96 -5.37
N ASP A 502 -7.73 12.01 -6.21
CA ASP A 502 -7.62 11.83 -7.67
C ASP A 502 -7.30 13.16 -8.35
N TYR A 503 -6.01 13.49 -8.43
CA TYR A 503 -5.55 14.73 -9.07
C TYR A 503 -5.84 14.78 -10.58
N VAL A 504 -6.03 13.65 -11.24
CA VAL A 504 -6.40 13.62 -12.67
C VAL A 504 -7.85 14.08 -12.85
N ALA A 505 -8.74 13.60 -11.99
CA ALA A 505 -10.13 14.05 -11.99
C ALA A 505 -10.22 15.54 -11.61
N ILE A 506 -9.47 15.99 -10.61
CA ILE A 506 -9.40 17.40 -10.19
C ILE A 506 -8.90 18.30 -11.31
N GLN A 507 -7.86 17.93 -12.02
CA GLN A 507 -7.35 18.68 -13.16
C GLN A 507 -8.45 18.89 -14.23
N ARG A 508 -9.18 17.81 -14.56
CA ARG A 508 -10.29 17.88 -15.53
C ARG A 508 -11.45 18.77 -15.06
N LEU A 509 -11.78 18.74 -13.76
CA LEU A 509 -12.81 19.62 -13.19
C LEU A 509 -12.44 21.10 -13.38
N VAL A 510 -11.23 21.47 -13.05
CA VAL A 510 -10.75 22.84 -13.17
C VAL A 510 -10.66 23.30 -14.63
N GLU A 511 -10.22 22.41 -15.55
CA GLU A 511 -10.20 22.69 -17.00
C GLU A 511 -11.62 22.90 -17.56
N THR A 512 -12.61 22.16 -17.05
CA THR A 512 -14.01 22.29 -17.47
C THR A 512 -14.61 23.60 -16.99
N GLU A 513 -14.36 23.99 -15.73
CA GLU A 513 -14.78 25.31 -15.23
C GLU A 513 -14.12 26.47 -16.00
N ALA A 514 -12.83 26.36 -16.32
CA ALA A 514 -12.12 27.38 -17.08
C ALA A 514 -12.67 27.57 -18.51
N ARG A 515 -13.31 26.54 -19.08
CA ARG A 515 -13.99 26.63 -20.40
C ARG A 515 -15.42 27.16 -20.30
N ALA A 516 -16.03 27.08 -19.13
CA ALA A 516 -17.39 27.54 -18.88
C ALA A 516 -17.47 29.01 -18.41
N ALA A 517 -16.34 29.57 -17.95
CA ALA A 517 -16.16 30.96 -17.53
C ALA A 517 -15.58 31.83 -18.66
#